data_2cb90bd97cb6a971b05f20c4168d177e
#
_entry.id   2cb90bd97cb6a971b05f20c4168d177e
#
_cell.length_a   1.000
_cell.length_b   1.000
_cell.length_c   1.000
_cell.angle_alpha   90.00
_cell.angle_beta   90.00
_cell.angle_gamma   90.00
#
_symmetry.space_group_name_H-M   'P 1'
#
loop_
_entity.id
_entity.type
_entity.pdbx_description
1 polymer ?
#
loop_
_entity_poly.entity_id
_entity_poly.type
_entity_poly.pdbx_seq_one_letter_code
_entity_poly.pdbx_strand_id
1 'polypeptide(L)'
;QACLQPGMAKNTYGTGCFMLMHTGAQCHTSHNGLISTSAAQLGAQAQFALEGSVFIGGAVVQWLRDGLQIIESSQQIEALARSVPDADGVVFVPALTGLGAPYWDAQARGMIAGLSRGSHAGHIARAALDGIAFQSAALLQCMNKDAVSNGGVAVRELRVDGGASR
;
A
#
# COMPACT_ATOMS: atom_id res chain seq x y z
N GLN A 1 -3.28 12.21 11.29
CA GLN A 1 -4.47 11.34 11.06
C GLN A 1 -5.24 11.05 12.38
N ALA A 2 -4.64 11.32 13.55
CA ALA A 2 -5.27 11.10 14.85
C ALA A 2 -5.85 9.68 15.05
N CYS A 3 -5.14 8.65 14.63
CA CYS A 3 -5.48 7.25 14.91
C CYS A 3 -5.01 6.89 16.32
N LEU A 4 -5.82 7.20 17.33
CA LEU A 4 -5.45 7.16 18.73
C LEU A 4 -6.15 6.04 19.53
N GLN A 5 -6.89 5.17 18.86
CA GLN A 5 -7.61 4.06 19.48
C GLN A 5 -7.29 2.73 18.79
N PRO A 6 -7.30 1.60 19.52
CA PRO A 6 -7.11 0.28 18.94
C PRO A 6 -8.09 0.01 17.80
N GLY A 7 -7.58 -0.50 16.69
CA GLY A 7 -8.35 -0.74 15.47
C GLY A 7 -8.45 0.46 14.52
N MET A 8 -7.91 1.62 14.89
CA MET A 8 -7.73 2.72 13.95
C MET A 8 -6.40 2.56 13.22
N ALA A 9 -6.43 2.71 11.90
CA ALA A 9 -5.25 2.64 11.04
C ALA A 9 -5.16 3.86 10.14
N LYS A 10 -3.95 4.20 9.72
CA LYS A 10 -3.70 5.19 8.67
C LYS A 10 -2.90 4.55 7.54
N ASN A 11 -3.12 4.99 6.30
CA ASN A 11 -2.22 4.72 5.18
C ASN A 11 -1.88 6.02 4.46
N THR A 12 -0.59 6.32 4.36
CA THR A 12 -0.11 7.47 3.61
C THR A 12 0.35 7.00 2.22
N TYR A 13 -0.36 7.43 1.18
CA TYR A 13 -0.04 7.16 -0.22
C TYR A 13 0.91 8.25 -0.77
N GLY A 14 2.21 8.05 -0.56
CA GLY A 14 3.29 8.89 -1.08
C GLY A 14 4.09 8.16 -2.16
N THR A 15 5.40 8.36 -2.21
CA THR A 15 6.35 7.61 -3.05
C THR A 15 6.22 6.11 -2.80
N GLY A 16 6.20 5.71 -1.54
CA GLY A 16 5.73 4.41 -1.04
C GLY A 16 4.41 4.57 -0.31
N CYS A 17 3.89 3.47 0.26
CA CYS A 17 2.73 3.51 1.14
C CYS A 17 3.14 3.03 2.53
N PHE A 18 2.76 3.81 3.56
CA PHE A 18 3.11 3.52 4.94
C PHE A 18 1.84 3.39 5.77
N MET A 19 1.55 2.15 6.14
CA MET A 19 0.36 1.82 6.92
C MET A 19 0.74 1.55 8.38
N LEU A 20 0.06 2.21 9.31
CA LEU A 20 0.18 1.99 10.74
C LEU A 20 -1.20 1.72 11.32
N MET A 21 -1.28 0.71 12.19
CA MET A 21 -2.48 0.36 12.94
C MET A 21 -2.20 0.48 14.43
N HIS A 22 -2.99 1.27 15.14
CA HIS A 22 -2.89 1.41 16.60
C HIS A 22 -3.38 0.14 17.31
N THR A 23 -2.56 -0.41 18.21
CA THR A 23 -2.85 -1.64 18.97
C THR A 23 -3.14 -1.39 20.46
N GLY A 24 -3.08 -0.13 20.91
CA GLY A 24 -3.29 0.24 22.30
C GLY A 24 -2.05 0.05 23.16
N ALA A 25 -2.26 -0.30 24.43
CA ALA A 25 -1.19 -0.49 25.41
C ALA A 25 -0.46 -1.84 25.27
N GLN A 26 -0.90 -2.71 24.36
CA GLN A 26 -0.31 -4.01 24.14
C GLN A 26 0.58 -4.00 22.88
N CYS A 27 1.85 -4.34 23.05
CA CYS A 27 2.76 -4.58 21.94
C CYS A 27 2.42 -5.93 21.29
N HIS A 28 1.87 -5.90 20.07
CA HIS A 28 1.54 -7.12 19.34
C HIS A 28 2.79 -7.71 18.67
N THR A 29 2.97 -9.01 18.77
CA THR A 29 3.99 -9.71 17.98
C THR A 29 3.44 -10.01 16.60
N SER A 30 4.15 -9.58 15.56
CA SER A 30 3.77 -9.88 14.18
C SER A 30 4.31 -11.23 13.75
N HIS A 31 3.45 -12.06 13.17
CA HIS A 31 3.78 -13.33 12.50
C HIS A 31 3.53 -13.25 10.99
N ASN A 32 3.07 -12.10 10.51
CA ASN A 32 2.71 -11.86 9.10
C ASN A 32 3.58 -10.76 8.47
N GLY A 33 4.84 -10.63 8.89
CA GLY A 33 5.81 -9.75 8.24
C GLY A 33 5.63 -8.26 8.51
N LEU A 34 4.96 -7.89 9.61
CA LEU A 34 4.83 -6.50 10.04
C LEU A 34 5.86 -6.14 11.10
N ILE A 35 6.02 -4.86 11.38
CA ILE A 35 6.89 -4.32 12.41
C ILE A 35 6.05 -3.82 13.57
N SER A 36 6.40 -4.23 14.80
CA SER A 36 5.82 -3.64 16.01
C SER A 36 6.63 -2.41 16.40
N THR A 37 5.93 -1.31 16.62
CA THR A 37 6.55 -0.01 16.93
C THR A 37 5.77 0.75 17.99
N SER A 38 6.36 1.81 18.51
CA SER A 38 5.68 2.74 19.43
C SER A 38 4.71 3.63 18.65
N ALA A 39 3.51 3.80 19.19
CA ALA A 39 2.53 4.76 18.67
C ALA A 39 2.62 6.11 19.38
N ALA A 40 1.91 7.12 18.87
CA ALA A 40 1.76 8.41 19.54
C ALA A 40 1.13 8.22 20.92
N GLN A 41 1.76 8.80 21.94
CA GLN A 41 1.38 8.66 23.34
C GLN A 41 0.78 9.98 23.84
N LEU A 42 -0.45 9.93 24.31
CA LEU A 42 -1.15 11.11 24.87
C LEU A 42 -1.11 11.21 26.39
N GLY A 43 -0.56 10.22 27.08
CA GLY A 43 -0.51 10.14 28.53
C GLY A 43 0.71 9.37 29.02
N ALA A 44 0.69 8.90 30.27
CA ALA A 44 1.81 8.15 30.86
C ALA A 44 1.93 6.72 30.36
N GLN A 45 0.86 6.13 29.79
CA GLN A 45 0.84 4.74 29.35
C GLN A 45 1.41 4.62 27.93
N ALA A 46 2.39 3.72 27.75
CA ALA A 46 2.95 3.41 26.44
C ALA A 46 1.86 2.90 25.49
N GLN A 47 1.95 3.34 24.23
CA GLN A 47 1.05 2.94 23.17
C GLN A 47 1.86 2.32 22.02
N PHE A 48 1.28 1.36 21.33
CA PHE A 48 1.95 0.59 20.29
C PHE A 48 1.15 0.58 18.99
N ALA A 49 1.86 0.26 17.91
CA ALA A 49 1.28 0.10 16.59
C ALA A 49 1.94 -1.07 15.85
N LEU A 50 1.21 -1.66 14.91
CA LEU A 50 1.76 -2.46 13.83
C LEU A 50 2.01 -1.57 12.63
N GLU A 51 3.17 -1.73 12.00
CA GLU A 51 3.59 -0.97 10.82
C GLU A 51 3.88 -1.90 9.65
N GLY A 52 3.44 -1.51 8.45
CA GLY A 52 3.80 -2.14 7.19
C GLY A 52 4.14 -1.10 6.13
N SER A 53 5.24 -1.33 5.42
CA SER A 53 5.77 -0.42 4.41
C SER A 53 5.72 -1.07 3.03
N VAL A 54 5.03 -0.43 2.08
CA VAL A 54 5.10 -0.71 0.64
C VAL A 54 6.12 0.24 0.04
N PHE A 55 7.19 -0.28 -0.56
CA PHE A 55 8.28 0.57 -1.05
C PHE A 55 7.89 1.41 -2.26
N ILE A 56 7.07 0.86 -3.14
CA ILE A 56 6.64 1.51 -4.38
C ILE A 56 5.12 1.71 -4.37
N GLY A 57 4.71 2.93 -4.04
CA GLY A 57 3.35 3.45 -4.18
C GLY A 57 3.27 4.41 -5.37
N GLY A 58 3.12 5.71 -5.13
CA GLY A 58 3.12 6.74 -6.17
C GLY A 58 4.37 6.80 -7.04
N ALA A 59 5.48 6.18 -6.60
CA ALA A 59 6.69 6.04 -7.42
C ALA A 59 6.45 5.28 -8.72
N VAL A 60 5.46 4.35 -8.78
CA VAL A 60 5.12 3.68 -10.04
C VAL A 60 4.55 4.67 -11.05
N VAL A 61 3.75 5.64 -10.60
CA VAL A 61 3.19 6.70 -11.47
C VAL A 61 4.30 7.59 -12.00
N GLN A 62 5.29 7.94 -11.15
CA GLN A 62 6.48 8.68 -11.59
C GLN A 62 7.28 7.88 -12.64
N TRP A 63 7.43 6.57 -12.43
CA TRP A 63 8.12 5.71 -13.39
C TRP A 63 7.36 5.58 -14.72
N LEU A 64 6.02 5.52 -14.71
CA LEU A 64 5.20 5.54 -15.92
C LEU A 64 5.37 6.86 -16.71
N ARG A 65 5.60 7.97 -16.00
CA ARG A 65 5.90 9.28 -16.60
C ARG A 65 7.33 9.36 -17.13
N ASP A 66 8.31 9.09 -16.27
CA ASP A 66 9.71 9.39 -16.56
C ASP A 66 10.43 8.24 -17.29
N GLY A 67 10.05 7.00 -17.00
CA GLY A 67 10.66 5.79 -17.57
C GLY A 67 9.97 5.32 -18.84
N LEU A 68 8.65 5.09 -18.80
CA LEU A 68 7.88 4.65 -19.97
C LEU A 68 7.33 5.79 -20.81
N GLN A 69 7.24 7.02 -20.27
CA GLN A 69 6.75 8.22 -20.95
C GLN A 69 5.32 8.05 -21.53
N ILE A 70 4.47 7.26 -20.87
CA ILE A 70 3.08 7.05 -21.30
C ILE A 70 2.11 8.09 -20.75
N ILE A 71 2.58 8.95 -19.84
CA ILE A 71 1.91 10.14 -19.33
C ILE A 71 2.93 11.27 -19.22
N GLU A 72 2.48 12.51 -19.36
CA GLU A 72 3.33 13.73 -19.27
C GLU A 72 3.37 14.26 -17.82
N SER A 73 2.31 14.00 -17.05
CA SER A 73 2.19 14.41 -15.65
C SER A 73 1.50 13.34 -14.81
N SER A 74 1.81 13.31 -13.51
CA SER A 74 1.20 12.31 -12.61
C SER A 74 -0.33 12.46 -12.50
N GLN A 75 -0.86 13.65 -12.73
CA GLN A 75 -2.31 13.93 -12.71
C GLN A 75 -3.06 13.24 -13.85
N GLN A 76 -2.38 12.91 -14.96
CA GLN A 76 -3.00 12.22 -16.09
C GLN A 76 -3.28 10.75 -15.82
N ILE A 77 -2.69 10.14 -14.79
CA ILE A 77 -2.81 8.69 -14.53
C ILE A 77 -4.25 8.26 -14.32
N GLU A 78 -5.04 9.05 -13.58
CA GLU A 78 -6.43 8.73 -13.30
C GLU A 78 -7.26 8.72 -14.59
N ALA A 79 -7.15 9.78 -15.40
CA ALA A 79 -7.86 9.88 -16.67
C ALA A 79 -7.49 8.74 -17.61
N LEU A 80 -6.19 8.38 -17.69
CA LEU A 80 -5.70 7.29 -18.51
C LEU A 80 -6.23 5.93 -18.01
N ALA A 81 -6.21 5.67 -16.70
CA ALA A 81 -6.73 4.44 -16.13
C ALA A 81 -8.26 4.32 -16.27
N ARG A 82 -8.99 5.45 -16.24
CA ARG A 82 -10.44 5.50 -16.45
C ARG A 82 -10.85 5.39 -17.93
N SER A 83 -9.91 5.48 -18.87
CA SER A 83 -10.19 5.30 -20.31
C SER A 83 -10.52 3.86 -20.69
N VAL A 84 -10.34 2.92 -19.76
CA VAL A 84 -10.65 1.49 -19.91
C VAL A 84 -11.54 1.03 -18.77
N PRO A 85 -12.41 0.02 -18.96
CA PRO A 85 -13.29 -0.49 -17.92
C PRO A 85 -12.51 -1.23 -16.81
N ASP A 86 -11.45 -1.93 -17.17
CA ASP A 86 -10.57 -2.70 -16.28
C ASP A 86 -9.16 -2.87 -16.89
N ALA A 87 -8.32 -3.68 -16.29
CA ALA A 87 -6.95 -3.94 -16.78
C ALA A 87 -6.87 -4.98 -17.91
N ASP A 88 -7.99 -5.58 -18.35
CA ASP A 88 -8.06 -6.61 -19.41
C ASP A 88 -7.03 -7.73 -19.22
N GLY A 89 -6.92 -8.25 -17.99
CA GLY A 89 -5.96 -9.32 -17.66
C GLY A 89 -4.51 -8.86 -17.50
N VAL A 90 -4.21 -7.59 -17.71
CA VAL A 90 -2.87 -7.04 -17.44
C VAL A 90 -2.66 -6.96 -15.93
N VAL A 91 -1.53 -7.50 -15.45
CA VAL A 91 -1.10 -7.44 -14.05
C VAL A 91 0.19 -6.65 -13.98
N PHE A 92 0.26 -5.69 -13.05
CA PHE A 92 1.46 -4.94 -12.76
C PHE A 92 1.92 -5.24 -11.33
N VAL A 93 3.15 -5.77 -11.21
CA VAL A 93 3.83 -5.93 -9.91
C VAL A 93 4.80 -4.77 -9.72
N PRO A 94 4.51 -3.80 -8.84
CA PRO A 94 5.33 -2.59 -8.69
C PRO A 94 6.54 -2.81 -7.78
N ALA A 95 7.33 -3.86 -8.01
CA ALA A 95 8.52 -4.18 -7.22
C ALA A 95 9.79 -3.54 -7.79
N LEU A 96 9.73 -2.25 -8.18
CA LEU A 96 10.85 -1.56 -8.85
C LEU A 96 12.12 -1.47 -7.98
N THR A 97 11.99 -1.51 -6.66
CA THR A 97 13.08 -1.54 -5.67
C THR A 97 12.95 -2.71 -4.69
N GLY A 98 12.36 -3.81 -5.13
CA GLY A 98 11.99 -4.93 -4.26
C GLY A 98 10.60 -4.77 -3.66
N LEU A 99 10.19 -5.75 -2.86
CA LEU A 99 8.95 -5.76 -2.11
C LEU A 99 9.23 -5.52 -0.63
N GLY A 100 8.48 -4.60 -0.03
CA GLY A 100 8.45 -4.38 1.41
C GLY A 100 7.53 -5.37 2.13
N ALA A 101 6.93 -4.92 3.22
CA ALA A 101 5.99 -5.75 3.98
C ALA A 101 4.81 -6.20 3.10
N PRO A 102 4.27 -7.38 3.30
CA PRO A 102 4.72 -8.42 4.25
C PRO A 102 5.80 -9.36 3.69
N TYR A 103 6.23 -9.16 2.46
CA TYR A 103 7.06 -10.11 1.70
C TYR A 103 8.56 -10.01 2.02
N TRP A 104 9.06 -8.79 2.23
CA TRP A 104 10.47 -8.49 2.51
C TRP A 104 11.44 -9.11 1.51
N ASP A 105 11.11 -9.05 0.22
CA ASP A 105 11.95 -9.56 -0.88
C ASP A 105 12.67 -8.41 -1.60
N ALA A 106 13.91 -8.16 -1.24
CA ALA A 106 14.76 -7.15 -1.85
C ALA A 106 15.21 -7.53 -3.28
N GLN A 107 15.08 -8.80 -3.68
CA GLN A 107 15.46 -9.27 -5.01
C GLN A 107 14.29 -9.24 -6.00
N ALA A 108 13.05 -9.11 -5.53
CA ALA A 108 11.89 -8.94 -6.39
C ALA A 108 12.10 -7.75 -7.35
N ARG A 109 11.58 -7.87 -8.56
CA ARG A 109 11.60 -6.81 -9.58
C ARG A 109 10.22 -6.57 -10.13
N GLY A 110 10.00 -5.35 -10.63
CA GLY A 110 8.76 -4.98 -11.30
C GLY A 110 8.47 -5.89 -12.49
N MET A 111 7.19 -6.20 -12.69
CA MET A 111 6.74 -7.06 -13.77
C MET A 111 5.43 -6.54 -14.34
N ILE A 112 5.30 -6.58 -15.67
CA ILE A 112 4.03 -6.43 -16.38
C ILE A 112 3.75 -7.74 -17.08
N ALA A 113 2.60 -8.36 -16.81
CA ALA A 113 2.20 -9.64 -17.37
C ALA A 113 0.78 -9.56 -17.95
N GLY A 114 0.37 -10.56 -18.75
CA GLY A 114 -0.98 -10.64 -19.31
C GLY A 114 -1.23 -9.71 -20.50
N LEU A 115 -0.19 -9.19 -21.15
CA LEU A 115 -0.34 -8.34 -22.33
C LEU A 115 -0.88 -9.13 -23.51
N SER A 116 -1.86 -8.56 -24.20
CA SER A 116 -2.42 -9.02 -25.46
C SER A 116 -2.21 -7.98 -26.56
N ARG A 117 -2.58 -8.29 -27.80
CA ARG A 117 -2.55 -7.31 -28.89
C ARG A 117 -3.49 -6.12 -28.64
N GLY A 118 -4.54 -6.30 -27.83
CA GLY A 118 -5.47 -5.24 -27.45
C GLY A 118 -4.98 -4.36 -26.31
N SER A 119 -3.92 -4.77 -25.60
CA SER A 119 -3.42 -4.00 -24.46
C SER A 119 -2.77 -2.69 -24.91
N HIS A 120 -3.08 -1.60 -24.21
CA HIS A 120 -2.53 -0.28 -24.47
C HIS A 120 -2.24 0.46 -23.15
N ALA A 121 -1.76 1.69 -23.21
CA ALA A 121 -1.34 2.48 -22.05
C ALA A 121 -2.41 2.58 -20.94
N GLY A 122 -3.70 2.64 -21.28
CA GLY A 122 -4.80 2.66 -20.31
C GLY A 122 -4.84 1.41 -19.43
N HIS A 123 -4.67 0.22 -20.01
CA HIS A 123 -4.64 -1.05 -19.28
C HIS A 123 -3.41 -1.14 -18.35
N ILE A 124 -2.25 -0.66 -18.82
CA ILE A 124 -1.03 -0.59 -17.98
C ILE A 124 -1.21 0.38 -16.82
N ALA A 125 -1.78 1.56 -17.07
CA ALA A 125 -2.06 2.55 -16.03
C ALA A 125 -3.05 2.00 -14.99
N ARG A 126 -4.12 1.33 -15.43
CA ARG A 126 -5.09 0.70 -14.54
C ARG A 126 -4.45 -0.41 -13.71
N ALA A 127 -3.71 -1.32 -14.33
CA ALA A 127 -3.00 -2.40 -13.63
C ALA A 127 -1.98 -1.86 -12.62
N ALA A 128 -1.30 -0.74 -12.91
CA ALA A 128 -0.37 -0.10 -11.99
C ALA A 128 -1.07 0.44 -10.74
N LEU A 129 -2.22 1.10 -10.87
CA LEU A 129 -3.03 1.57 -9.74
C LEU A 129 -3.61 0.40 -8.94
N ASP A 130 -4.11 -0.64 -9.62
CA ASP A 130 -4.59 -1.86 -8.98
C ASP A 130 -3.45 -2.55 -8.20
N GLY A 131 -2.21 -2.57 -8.73
CA GLY A 131 -1.04 -3.11 -8.05
C GLY A 131 -0.68 -2.39 -6.75
N ILE A 132 -0.83 -1.05 -6.69
CA ILE A 132 -0.69 -0.28 -5.44
C ILE A 132 -1.78 -0.67 -4.44
N ALA A 133 -3.02 -0.76 -4.91
CA ALA A 133 -4.17 -1.13 -4.07
C ALA A 133 -4.02 -2.55 -3.51
N PHE A 134 -3.58 -3.51 -4.31
CA PHE A 134 -3.37 -4.90 -3.87
C PHE A 134 -2.29 -5.02 -2.79
N GLN A 135 -1.18 -4.28 -2.88
CA GLN A 135 -0.18 -4.26 -1.82
C GLN A 135 -0.74 -3.67 -0.51
N SER A 136 -1.50 -2.58 -0.61
CA SER A 136 -2.17 -2.00 0.57
C SER A 136 -3.19 -2.96 1.18
N ALA A 137 -3.95 -3.69 0.36
CA ALA A 137 -4.88 -4.72 0.82
C ALA A 137 -4.16 -5.88 1.51
N ALA A 138 -3.00 -6.32 0.99
CA ALA A 138 -2.19 -7.36 1.62
C ALA A 138 -1.70 -6.93 3.01
N LEU A 139 -1.23 -5.67 3.17
CA LEU A 139 -0.86 -5.13 4.48
C LEU A 139 -2.04 -5.13 5.45
N LEU A 140 -3.20 -4.65 5.01
CA LEU A 140 -4.41 -4.58 5.83
C LEU A 140 -4.84 -5.97 6.31
N GLN A 141 -4.75 -6.98 5.44
CA GLN A 141 -5.04 -8.37 5.80
C GLN A 141 -4.06 -8.90 6.85
N CYS A 142 -2.75 -8.61 6.72
CA CYS A 142 -1.73 -8.99 7.69
C CYS A 142 -1.95 -8.29 9.03
N MET A 143 -2.28 -7.00 9.04
CA MET A 143 -2.61 -6.25 10.26
C MET A 143 -3.81 -6.87 10.99
N ASN A 144 -4.87 -7.22 10.26
CA ASN A 144 -6.04 -7.87 10.83
C ASN A 144 -5.70 -9.24 11.44
N LYS A 145 -4.93 -10.07 10.73
CA LYS A 145 -4.50 -11.38 11.23
C LYS A 145 -3.69 -11.26 12.51
N ASP A 146 -2.67 -10.38 12.50
CA ASP A 146 -1.81 -10.19 13.67
C ASP A 146 -2.56 -9.57 14.85
N ALA A 147 -3.44 -8.61 14.62
CA ALA A 147 -4.25 -8.02 15.69
C ALA A 147 -5.14 -9.06 16.36
N VAL A 148 -5.86 -9.87 15.58
CA VAL A 148 -6.76 -10.90 16.11
C VAL A 148 -5.99 -12.00 16.83
N SER A 149 -4.85 -12.46 16.29
CA SER A 149 -4.03 -13.52 16.92
C SER A 149 -3.40 -13.07 18.24
N ASN A 150 -3.20 -11.76 18.44
CA ASN A 150 -2.74 -11.19 19.71
C ASN A 150 -3.88 -10.83 20.68
N GLY A 151 -5.13 -11.23 20.38
CA GLY A 151 -6.30 -10.91 21.21
C GLY A 151 -6.75 -9.45 21.11
N GLY A 152 -6.22 -8.71 20.15
CA GLY A 152 -6.56 -7.33 19.86
C GLY A 152 -7.76 -7.17 18.91
N VAL A 153 -7.93 -5.96 18.39
CA VAL A 153 -9.06 -5.55 17.56
C VAL A 153 -8.61 -5.42 16.12
N ALA A 154 -9.32 -6.05 15.17
CA ALA A 154 -9.10 -5.84 13.75
C ALA A 154 -9.31 -4.36 13.34
N VAL A 155 -8.80 -3.97 12.17
CA VAL A 155 -8.98 -2.61 11.65
C VAL A 155 -10.47 -2.32 11.47
N ARG A 156 -10.93 -1.26 12.11
CA ARG A 156 -12.32 -0.75 12.05
C ARG A 156 -12.43 0.50 11.20
N GLU A 157 -11.35 1.27 11.16
CA GLU A 157 -11.28 2.55 10.44
C GLU A 157 -9.91 2.70 9.81
N LEU A 158 -9.87 2.98 8.50
CA LEU A 158 -8.66 3.30 7.76
C LEU A 158 -8.74 4.75 7.30
N ARG A 159 -7.85 5.59 7.81
CA ARG A 159 -7.66 6.98 7.36
C ARG A 159 -6.56 7.04 6.32
N VAL A 160 -6.81 7.75 5.24
CA VAL A 160 -5.86 7.86 4.14
C VAL A 160 -5.45 9.31 3.92
N ASP A 161 -4.18 9.49 3.51
CA ASP A 161 -3.62 10.76 3.04
C ASP A 161 -2.52 10.53 2.01
N GLY A 162 -1.86 11.60 1.62
CA GLY A 162 -0.83 11.58 0.59
C GLY A 162 -1.33 12.00 -0.78
N GLY A 163 -0.39 12.33 -1.68
CA GLY A 163 -0.70 12.86 -3.01
C GLY A 163 -1.44 11.87 -3.92
N ALA A 164 -1.28 10.57 -3.71
CA ALA A 164 -1.91 9.52 -4.52
C ALA A 164 -3.23 8.98 -3.89
N SER A 165 -3.75 9.63 -2.85
CA SER A 165 -5.04 9.26 -2.22
C SER A 165 -6.22 10.11 -2.73
N ARG A 166 -5.98 11.00 -3.69
CA ARG A 166 -6.96 11.96 -4.23
C ARG A 166 -7.32 11.63 -5.66
#